data_90cd17fe423fc06489a10f80839824ae
#
_entry.id   90cd17fe423fc06489a10f80839824ae
#
_cell.length_a   1.000
_cell.length_b   1.000
_cell.length_c   1.000
_cell.angle_alpha   90.00
_cell.angle_beta   90.00
_cell.angle_gamma   90.00
#
_symmetry.space_group_name_H-M   'P 1'
#
loop_
_entity.id
_entity.type
_entity.pdbx_description
1 polymer ?
#
loop_
_entity_poly.entity_id
_entity_poly.type
_entity_poly.pdbx_seq_one_letter_code
_entity_poly.pdbx_strand_id
1 'polypeptide(L)'
;ITLPGAEYNAALQIEDKLKRGDKVCIKFGYEETGIETEFEGWLQRISTDGGDIKLICEDDLFQFRKDIPNEVLLKVTLKDLLAKVVDGCGIGCNVECSYSWTYSKFVINNATGYDVLKKVQEESGADIYMQDGVLHIHPPGEKVGEERFYDFSLNVEEESLTYHRAQDKRLLVVVKALMPDGTVRE
;
A
#
# COMPACT_ATOMS: atom_id res chain seq x y z
N ILE A 1 6.16 -14.48 -4.71
CA ILE A 1 6.20 -15.71 -5.54
C ILE A 1 7.58 -16.31 -5.38
N THR A 2 7.67 -17.59 -5.09
CA THR A 2 8.93 -18.35 -5.05
C THR A 2 8.94 -19.39 -6.16
N LEU A 3 10.00 -19.40 -6.96
CA LEU A 3 10.18 -20.33 -8.07
C LEU A 3 11.47 -21.15 -7.84
N PRO A 4 11.47 -22.47 -8.10
CA PRO A 4 12.67 -23.30 -8.01
C PRO A 4 13.75 -22.78 -8.98
N GLY A 5 14.85 -22.21 -8.45
CA GLY A 5 15.86 -21.52 -9.25
C GLY A 5 16.62 -22.43 -10.20
N ALA A 6 16.90 -23.67 -9.81
CA ALA A 6 17.60 -24.63 -10.65
C ALA A 6 16.81 -24.97 -11.92
N GLU A 7 15.50 -25.03 -11.82
CA GLU A 7 14.62 -25.39 -12.93
C GLU A 7 14.33 -24.20 -13.85
N TYR A 8 14.03 -23.04 -13.24
CA TYR A 8 13.58 -21.87 -14.01
C TYR A 8 14.72 -20.95 -14.45
N ASN A 9 15.77 -20.76 -13.65
CA ASN A 9 16.84 -19.84 -14.01
C ASN A 9 17.74 -20.43 -15.10
N ALA A 10 18.15 -21.70 -14.97
CA ALA A 10 19.01 -22.33 -15.94
C ALA A 10 18.34 -22.53 -17.32
N ALA A 11 17.04 -22.85 -17.33
CA ALA A 11 16.31 -23.11 -18.57
C ALA A 11 15.71 -21.85 -19.23
N LEU A 12 15.30 -20.85 -18.44
CA LEU A 12 14.52 -19.72 -18.91
C LEU A 12 15.27 -18.38 -18.87
N GLN A 13 16.44 -18.31 -18.24
CA GLN A 13 17.18 -17.06 -18.04
C GLN A 13 16.26 -15.92 -17.53
N ILE A 14 15.59 -16.20 -16.42
CA ILE A 14 14.53 -15.32 -15.87
C ILE A 14 15.03 -13.90 -15.65
N GLU A 15 16.28 -13.73 -15.20
CA GLU A 15 16.89 -12.42 -14.97
C GLU A 15 16.97 -11.56 -16.24
N ASP A 16 17.07 -12.18 -17.40
CA ASP A 16 17.09 -11.47 -18.69
C ASP A 16 15.68 -11.13 -19.19
N LYS A 17 14.67 -11.89 -18.75
CA LYS A 17 13.28 -11.77 -19.22
C LYS A 17 12.39 -10.93 -18.33
N LEU A 18 12.59 -11.00 -17.03
CA LEU A 18 11.79 -10.28 -16.05
C LEU A 18 12.54 -9.06 -15.55
N LYS A 19 11.90 -7.92 -15.61
CA LYS A 19 12.46 -6.64 -15.16
C LYS A 19 11.56 -5.97 -14.13
N ARG A 20 12.18 -5.19 -13.24
CA ARG A 20 11.43 -4.33 -12.35
C ARG A 20 10.46 -3.45 -13.15
N GLY A 21 9.20 -3.45 -12.74
CA GLY A 21 8.12 -2.73 -13.41
C GLY A 21 7.35 -3.53 -14.45
N ASP A 22 7.67 -4.82 -14.63
CA ASP A 22 6.83 -5.69 -15.45
C ASP A 22 5.52 -5.99 -14.73
N LYS A 23 4.42 -6.02 -15.48
CA LYS A 23 3.12 -6.45 -14.97
C LYS A 23 3.14 -7.93 -14.63
N VAL A 24 2.58 -8.26 -13.47
CA VAL A 24 2.43 -9.63 -12.98
C VAL A 24 0.95 -9.90 -12.74
N CYS A 25 0.46 -10.99 -13.29
CA CYS A 25 -0.88 -11.50 -13.01
C CYS A 25 -0.74 -12.94 -12.49
N ILE A 26 -1.26 -13.19 -11.31
CA ILE A 26 -1.26 -14.50 -10.68
C ILE A 26 -2.68 -15.04 -10.72
N LYS A 27 -2.81 -16.25 -11.23
CA LYS A 27 -4.08 -16.93 -11.33
C LYS A 27 -3.99 -18.28 -10.64
N PHE A 28 -4.96 -18.54 -9.79
CA PHE A 28 -5.13 -19.81 -9.11
C PHE A 28 -6.52 -20.37 -9.35
N GLY A 29 -6.64 -21.68 -9.21
CA GLY A 29 -7.91 -22.35 -9.30
C GLY A 29 -7.74 -23.85 -9.54
N TYR A 30 -8.85 -24.53 -9.51
CA TYR A 30 -8.92 -25.94 -9.85
C TYR A 30 -9.55 -26.09 -11.23
N GLU A 31 -9.15 -27.12 -11.99
CA GLU A 31 -9.71 -27.39 -13.32
C GLU A 31 -11.25 -27.52 -13.30
N GLU A 32 -11.79 -28.01 -12.19
CA GLU A 32 -13.22 -28.25 -12.01
C GLU A 32 -14.03 -27.00 -11.68
N THR A 33 -13.43 -26.01 -10.98
CA THR A 33 -14.11 -24.78 -10.53
C THR A 33 -13.72 -23.54 -11.32
N GLY A 34 -12.68 -23.65 -12.14
CA GLY A 34 -12.13 -22.54 -12.92
C GLY A 34 -10.89 -21.90 -12.29
N ILE A 35 -10.18 -21.15 -13.10
CA ILE A 35 -8.98 -20.42 -12.70
C ILE A 35 -9.37 -18.93 -12.58
N GLU A 36 -9.18 -18.36 -11.41
CA GLU A 36 -9.48 -16.95 -11.12
C GLU A 36 -8.20 -16.14 -10.94
N THR A 37 -8.29 -14.83 -11.17
CA THR A 37 -7.19 -13.91 -10.93
C THR A 37 -7.15 -13.59 -9.44
N GLU A 38 -6.05 -13.99 -8.79
CA GLU A 38 -5.85 -13.76 -7.37
C GLU A 38 -5.04 -12.50 -7.07
N PHE A 39 -4.14 -12.15 -7.99
CA PHE A 39 -3.32 -10.97 -7.84
C PHE A 39 -2.98 -10.35 -9.19
N GLU A 40 -3.10 -9.05 -9.29
CA GLU A 40 -2.54 -8.22 -10.34
C GLU A 40 -1.68 -7.11 -9.74
N GLY A 41 -0.51 -6.89 -10.33
CA GLY A 41 0.41 -5.90 -9.81
C GLY A 41 1.68 -5.81 -10.64
N TRP A 42 2.78 -5.44 -9.98
CA TRP A 42 4.04 -5.07 -10.61
C TRP A 42 5.21 -5.77 -9.95
N LEU A 43 6.17 -6.21 -10.73
CA LEU A 43 7.41 -6.77 -10.22
C LEU A 43 8.27 -5.65 -9.62
N GLN A 44 8.42 -5.67 -8.30
CA GLN A 44 9.24 -4.72 -7.58
C GLN A 44 10.71 -5.13 -7.59
N ARG A 45 10.98 -6.40 -7.31
CA ARG A 45 12.34 -6.91 -7.13
C ARG A 45 12.41 -8.41 -7.36
N ILE A 46 13.54 -8.84 -7.93
CA ILE A 46 13.94 -10.25 -7.98
C ILE A 46 15.04 -10.45 -6.94
N SER A 47 14.97 -11.51 -6.17
CA SER A 47 16.02 -11.94 -5.26
C SER A 47 16.19 -13.45 -5.31
N THR A 48 17.35 -13.93 -4.88
CA THR A 48 17.65 -15.37 -4.75
C THR A 48 17.78 -15.72 -3.28
N ASP A 49 17.28 -16.89 -2.90
CA ASP A 49 17.38 -17.39 -1.54
C ASP A 49 17.49 -18.92 -1.58
N GLY A 50 18.65 -19.47 -1.13
CA GLY A 50 18.87 -20.90 -1.06
C GLY A 50 18.81 -21.67 -2.40
N GLY A 51 18.96 -20.96 -3.54
CA GLY A 51 18.82 -21.53 -4.88
C GLY A 51 17.44 -21.30 -5.51
N ASP A 52 16.49 -20.75 -4.77
CA ASP A 52 15.20 -20.33 -5.29
C ASP A 52 15.23 -18.89 -5.79
N ILE A 53 14.34 -18.58 -6.72
CA ILE A 53 14.10 -17.23 -7.22
C ILE A 53 12.86 -16.68 -6.54
N LYS A 54 13.01 -15.57 -5.81
CA LYS A 54 11.90 -14.86 -5.19
C LYS A 54 11.53 -13.63 -6.01
N LEU A 55 10.31 -13.60 -6.52
CA LEU A 55 9.70 -12.43 -7.15
C LEU A 55 8.88 -11.69 -6.11
N ILE A 56 9.29 -10.47 -5.79
CA ILE A 56 8.58 -9.58 -4.88
C ILE A 56 7.75 -8.65 -5.75
N CYS A 57 6.44 -8.72 -5.58
CA CYS A 57 5.46 -7.97 -6.35
C CYS A 57 4.72 -7.00 -5.42
N GLU A 58 4.32 -5.88 -5.96
CA GLU A 58 3.48 -4.87 -5.30
C GLU A 58 2.23 -4.64 -6.14
N ASP A 59 1.17 -4.17 -5.50
CA ASP A 59 -0.05 -3.71 -6.15
C ASP A 59 0.18 -2.42 -6.97
N ASP A 60 -0.87 -1.77 -7.39
CA ASP A 60 -0.80 -0.54 -8.19
C ASP A 60 -0.15 0.64 -7.46
N LEU A 61 0.07 0.58 -6.13
CA LEU A 61 0.87 1.57 -5.41
C LEU A 61 2.33 1.61 -5.89
N PHE A 62 2.82 0.53 -6.52
CA PHE A 62 4.13 0.52 -7.18
C PHE A 62 4.31 1.69 -8.16
N GLN A 63 3.25 2.10 -8.85
CA GLN A 63 3.29 3.18 -9.84
C GLN A 63 3.68 4.53 -9.23
N PHE A 64 3.46 4.72 -7.93
CA PHE A 64 3.85 5.92 -7.17
C PHE A 64 5.34 5.96 -6.82
N ARG A 65 6.12 4.89 -7.09
CA ARG A 65 7.58 4.86 -6.88
C ARG A 65 8.35 5.62 -7.96
N LYS A 66 7.81 6.77 -8.36
CA LYS A 66 8.43 7.71 -9.30
C LYS A 66 8.73 9.01 -8.56
N ASP A 67 9.86 9.62 -8.92
CA ASP A 67 10.20 10.95 -8.43
C ASP A 67 9.15 11.96 -8.90
N ILE A 68 8.74 12.83 -7.99
CA ILE A 68 7.82 13.92 -8.28
C ILE A 68 8.52 15.28 -8.11
N PRO A 69 8.04 16.34 -8.78
CA PRO A 69 8.64 17.65 -8.69
C PRO A 69 8.74 18.18 -7.26
N ASN A 70 9.89 18.80 -6.94
CA ASN A 70 10.07 19.50 -5.67
C ASN A 70 9.12 20.68 -5.60
N GLU A 71 8.32 20.77 -4.56
CA GLU A 71 7.34 21.83 -4.38
C GLU A 71 7.13 22.18 -2.91
N VAL A 72 6.87 23.45 -2.64
CA VAL A 72 6.44 23.94 -1.32
C VAL A 72 4.98 24.35 -1.44
N LEU A 73 4.10 23.59 -0.82
CA LEU A 73 2.66 23.81 -0.83
C LEU A 73 2.25 24.53 0.46
N LEU A 74 1.49 25.62 0.33
CA LEU A 74 0.96 26.38 1.46
C LEU A 74 -0.56 26.25 1.47
N LYS A 75 -1.13 25.99 2.65
CA LYS A 75 -2.59 25.82 2.86
C LYS A 75 -3.21 24.85 1.87
N VAL A 76 -2.59 23.70 1.70
CA VAL A 76 -3.05 22.64 0.78
C VAL A 76 -3.95 21.65 1.51
N THR A 77 -5.10 21.35 0.94
CA THR A 77 -5.94 20.26 1.45
C THR A 77 -5.28 18.91 1.19
N LEU A 78 -5.57 17.90 2.00
CA LEU A 78 -5.04 16.56 1.76
C LEU A 78 -5.44 16.06 0.37
N LYS A 79 -6.68 16.27 -0.02
CA LYS A 79 -7.17 15.86 -1.35
C LYS A 79 -6.39 16.51 -2.50
N ASP A 80 -6.10 17.82 -2.39
CA ASP A 80 -5.33 18.53 -3.41
C ASP A 80 -3.86 18.10 -3.44
N LEU A 81 -3.29 17.80 -2.26
CA LEU A 81 -1.94 17.21 -2.17
C LEU A 81 -1.89 15.88 -2.90
N LEU A 82 -2.85 15.00 -2.66
CA LEU A 82 -2.90 13.68 -3.30
C LEU A 82 -3.14 13.77 -4.80
N ALA A 83 -3.98 14.69 -5.26
CA ALA A 83 -4.16 14.96 -6.69
C ALA A 83 -2.84 15.38 -7.34
N LYS A 84 -2.07 16.26 -6.69
CA LYS A 84 -0.74 16.65 -7.18
C LYS A 84 0.25 15.49 -7.22
N VAL A 85 0.20 14.58 -6.26
CA VAL A 85 1.04 13.37 -6.25
C VAL A 85 0.68 12.46 -7.43
N VAL A 86 -0.59 12.26 -7.68
CA VAL A 86 -1.09 11.49 -8.84
C VAL A 86 -0.62 12.09 -10.15
N ASP A 87 -0.80 13.39 -10.31
CA ASP A 87 -0.35 14.14 -11.51
C ASP A 87 1.18 14.08 -11.67
N GLY A 88 1.92 14.29 -10.58
CA GLY A 88 3.38 14.27 -10.57
C GLY A 88 3.95 12.90 -10.96
N CYS A 89 3.27 11.81 -10.61
CA CYS A 89 3.63 10.46 -11.03
C CYS A 89 3.17 10.11 -12.45
N GLY A 90 2.30 10.93 -13.07
CA GLY A 90 1.70 10.67 -14.37
C GLY A 90 0.79 9.43 -14.35
N ILE A 91 0.05 9.26 -13.26
CA ILE A 91 -0.90 8.15 -13.07
C ILE A 91 -2.30 8.69 -13.35
N GLY A 92 -3.04 8.03 -14.25
CA GLY A 92 -4.41 8.41 -14.56
C GLY A 92 -5.42 7.76 -13.61
N CYS A 93 -5.36 8.09 -12.31
CA CYS A 93 -6.31 7.56 -11.33
C CYS A 93 -7.10 8.68 -10.64
N ASN A 94 -8.30 8.33 -10.14
CA ASN A 94 -9.07 9.20 -9.28
C ASN A 94 -8.61 9.09 -7.83
N VAL A 95 -8.93 10.10 -7.01
CA VAL A 95 -8.62 10.11 -5.58
C VAL A 95 -9.90 10.18 -4.77
N GLU A 96 -10.14 9.18 -3.94
CA GLU A 96 -11.15 9.19 -2.89
C GLU A 96 -10.49 9.38 -1.53
N CYS A 97 -10.81 10.49 -0.87
CA CYS A 97 -10.23 10.86 0.41
C CYS A 97 -11.34 11.23 1.40
N SER A 98 -11.45 10.48 2.49
CA SER A 98 -12.43 10.74 3.56
C SER A 98 -11.99 11.82 4.53
N TYR A 99 -10.72 12.21 4.50
CA TYR A 99 -10.19 13.25 5.38
C TYR A 99 -10.40 14.66 4.81
N SER A 100 -10.71 15.59 5.71
CA SER A 100 -10.97 17.00 5.37
C SER A 100 -9.94 17.98 5.96
N TRP A 101 -8.74 17.52 6.34
CA TRP A 101 -7.74 18.43 6.91
C TRP A 101 -6.95 19.18 5.86
N THR A 102 -6.31 20.29 6.32
CA THR A 102 -5.47 21.15 5.50
C THR A 102 -4.09 21.30 6.15
N TYR A 103 -3.04 21.06 5.38
CA TYR A 103 -1.68 21.35 5.78
C TYR A 103 -1.44 22.86 5.67
N SER A 104 -0.94 23.50 6.72
CA SER A 104 -0.49 24.88 6.67
C SER A 104 0.70 25.07 5.72
N LYS A 105 1.59 24.06 5.72
CA LYS A 105 2.73 23.93 4.81
C LYS A 105 3.07 22.46 4.62
N PHE A 106 3.24 22.05 3.38
CA PHE A 106 3.78 20.73 3.01
C PHE A 106 4.95 20.92 2.04
N VAL A 107 6.05 20.20 2.29
CA VAL A 107 7.25 20.30 1.46
C VAL A 107 7.52 18.94 0.81
N ILE A 108 7.57 18.95 -0.51
CA ILE A 108 8.03 17.83 -1.32
C ILE A 108 9.46 18.15 -1.73
N ASN A 109 10.42 17.33 -1.34
CA ASN A 109 11.82 17.53 -1.64
C ASN A 109 12.53 16.21 -1.84
N ASN A 110 13.00 15.94 -3.06
CA ASN A 110 13.65 14.69 -3.46
C ASN A 110 12.89 13.44 -2.98
N ALA A 111 11.59 13.42 -3.25
CA ALA A 111 10.69 12.38 -2.81
C ALA A 111 9.95 11.75 -3.99
N THR A 112 9.67 10.46 -3.87
CA THR A 112 8.73 9.79 -4.76
C THR A 112 7.28 10.05 -4.32
N GLY A 113 6.33 9.80 -5.21
CA GLY A 113 4.91 9.83 -4.82
C GLY A 113 4.62 8.88 -3.66
N TYR A 114 5.27 7.69 -3.66
CA TYR A 114 5.13 6.71 -2.58
C TYR A 114 5.62 7.25 -1.22
N ASP A 115 6.73 8.00 -1.19
CA ASP A 115 7.23 8.60 0.05
C ASP A 115 6.24 9.61 0.63
N VAL A 116 5.56 10.37 -0.25
CA VAL A 116 4.50 11.29 0.18
C VAL A 116 3.29 10.54 0.72
N LEU A 117 2.84 9.48 0.05
CA LEU A 117 1.74 8.64 0.54
C LEU A 117 2.08 8.01 1.89
N LYS A 118 3.29 7.48 2.03
CA LYS A 118 3.79 6.90 3.29
C LYS A 118 3.82 7.92 4.42
N LYS A 119 4.29 9.15 4.15
CA LYS A 119 4.26 10.23 5.14
C LYS A 119 2.83 10.57 5.56
N VAL A 120 1.91 10.67 4.62
CA VAL A 120 0.48 10.88 4.93
C VAL A 120 -0.05 9.74 5.79
N GLN A 121 0.27 8.49 5.49
CA GLN A 121 -0.13 7.33 6.27
C GLN A 121 0.43 7.38 7.70
N GLU A 122 1.70 7.69 7.87
CA GLU A 122 2.35 7.80 9.18
C GLU A 122 1.75 8.92 10.04
N GLU A 123 1.37 10.05 9.43
CA GLU A 123 0.77 11.19 10.13
C GLU A 123 -0.72 10.97 10.49
N SER A 124 -1.44 10.21 9.67
CA SER A 124 -2.89 10.02 9.80
C SER A 124 -3.30 8.68 10.38
N GLY A 125 -2.43 7.67 10.27
CA GLY A 125 -2.82 6.28 10.50
C GLY A 125 -3.82 5.75 9.46
N ALA A 126 -3.94 6.41 8.31
CA ALA A 126 -4.91 6.05 7.27
C ALA A 126 -4.61 4.70 6.61
N ASP A 127 -5.65 4.04 6.17
CA ASP A 127 -5.55 3.01 5.14
C ASP A 127 -5.40 3.69 3.77
N ILE A 128 -4.32 3.34 3.06
CA ILE A 128 -4.03 3.85 1.72
C ILE A 128 -3.82 2.66 0.79
N TYR A 129 -4.63 2.57 -0.25
CA TYR A 129 -4.55 1.49 -1.23
C TYR A 129 -5.13 1.91 -2.59
N MET A 130 -4.77 1.16 -3.63
CA MET A 130 -5.36 1.28 -4.97
C MET A 130 -6.38 0.17 -5.18
N GLN A 131 -7.55 0.55 -5.66
CA GLN A 131 -8.57 -0.39 -6.08
C GLN A 131 -9.33 0.17 -7.29
N ASP A 132 -9.49 -0.64 -8.34
CA ASP A 132 -10.24 -0.30 -9.55
C ASP A 132 -9.81 1.03 -10.20
N GLY A 133 -8.50 1.35 -10.15
CA GLY A 133 -7.95 2.59 -10.69
C GLY A 133 -8.27 3.84 -9.85
N VAL A 134 -8.64 3.65 -8.58
CA VAL A 134 -8.90 4.72 -7.61
C VAL A 134 -7.92 4.61 -6.46
N LEU A 135 -7.29 5.72 -6.09
CA LEU A 135 -6.49 5.85 -4.87
C LEU A 135 -7.43 6.17 -3.69
N HIS A 136 -7.56 5.23 -2.77
CA HIS A 136 -8.39 5.36 -1.57
C HIS A 136 -7.56 5.76 -0.36
N ILE A 137 -8.03 6.74 0.39
CA ILE A 137 -7.45 7.19 1.66
C ILE A 137 -8.57 7.44 2.66
N HIS A 138 -8.63 6.65 3.71
CA HIS A 138 -9.68 6.74 4.73
C HIS A 138 -9.19 6.24 6.11
N PRO A 139 -9.89 6.56 7.21
CA PRO A 139 -9.63 5.98 8.51
C PRO A 139 -9.72 4.45 8.49
N PRO A 140 -8.88 3.75 9.28
CA PRO A 140 -8.96 2.31 9.40
C PRO A 140 -10.37 1.85 9.78
N GLY A 141 -10.89 0.87 9.03
CA GLY A 141 -12.22 0.29 9.27
C GLY A 141 -13.41 1.17 8.85
N GLU A 142 -13.20 2.30 8.18
CA GLU A 142 -14.32 3.11 7.64
C GLU A 142 -15.05 2.41 6.50
N LYS A 143 -14.30 1.76 5.61
CA LYS A 143 -14.90 0.93 4.56
C LYS A 143 -15.04 -0.49 5.05
N VAL A 144 -16.26 -0.94 5.21
CA VAL A 144 -16.58 -2.33 5.51
C VAL A 144 -16.75 -3.05 4.18
N GLY A 145 -15.88 -4.01 3.91
CA GLY A 145 -15.99 -4.87 2.74
C GLY A 145 -17.15 -5.86 2.83
N GLU A 146 -17.19 -6.81 1.91
CA GLU A 146 -18.13 -7.92 1.98
C GLU A 146 -17.92 -8.75 3.24
N GLU A 147 -19.01 -9.20 3.85
CA GLU A 147 -18.93 -10.15 4.96
C GLU A 147 -18.35 -11.47 4.46
N ARG A 148 -17.28 -11.94 5.10
CA ARG A 148 -16.64 -13.20 4.80
C ARG A 148 -16.82 -14.17 5.96
N PHE A 149 -17.26 -15.36 5.65
CA PHE A 149 -17.45 -16.41 6.63
C PHE A 149 -16.25 -17.36 6.65
N TYR A 150 -15.61 -17.48 7.82
CA TYR A 150 -14.51 -18.40 8.06
C TYR A 150 -14.97 -19.52 8.98
N ASP A 151 -14.82 -20.76 8.51
CA ASP A 151 -15.13 -21.97 9.27
C ASP A 151 -13.86 -22.83 9.32
N PHE A 152 -13.40 -23.09 10.55
CA PHE A 152 -12.18 -23.88 10.81
C PHE A 152 -12.26 -25.32 10.33
N SER A 153 -13.45 -25.82 10.04
CA SER A 153 -13.66 -27.16 9.52
C SER A 153 -13.78 -27.23 8.00
N LEU A 154 -13.97 -26.09 7.32
CA LEU A 154 -14.31 -26.05 5.91
C LEU A 154 -13.32 -25.27 5.05
N ASN A 155 -12.94 -24.06 5.45
CA ASN A 155 -12.22 -23.13 4.59
C ASN A 155 -11.02 -22.44 5.26
N VAL A 156 -10.57 -22.93 6.42
CA VAL A 156 -9.38 -22.45 7.11
C VAL A 156 -8.42 -23.62 7.30
N GLU A 157 -7.25 -23.57 6.65
CA GLU A 157 -6.22 -24.61 6.77
C GLU A 157 -5.33 -24.42 7.99
N GLU A 158 -4.88 -23.18 8.22
CA GLU A 158 -4.05 -22.80 9.36
C GLU A 158 -4.53 -21.48 9.92
N GLU A 159 -4.45 -21.32 11.23
CA GLU A 159 -4.78 -20.08 11.91
C GLU A 159 -3.73 -19.72 12.97
N SER A 160 -3.48 -18.45 13.12
CA SER A 160 -2.73 -17.90 14.25
C SER A 160 -3.45 -16.66 14.79
N LEU A 161 -4.60 -16.87 15.41
CA LEU A 161 -5.45 -15.81 15.91
C LEU A 161 -5.07 -15.43 17.34
N THR A 162 -4.66 -14.18 17.54
CA THR A 162 -4.51 -13.60 18.88
C THR A 162 -5.65 -12.62 19.16
N TYR A 163 -6.49 -12.95 20.10
CA TYR A 163 -7.64 -12.14 20.46
C TYR A 163 -7.33 -11.19 21.60
N HIS A 164 -7.51 -9.88 21.38
CA HIS A 164 -7.41 -8.84 22.39
C HIS A 164 -8.75 -8.14 22.57
N ARG A 165 -9.33 -8.18 23.77
CA ARG A 165 -10.52 -7.41 24.07
C ARG A 165 -10.16 -5.95 24.28
N ALA A 166 -10.92 -5.03 23.66
CA ALA A 166 -10.74 -3.59 23.88
C ALA A 166 -10.86 -3.21 25.37
N GLN A 167 -11.67 -3.94 26.12
CA GLN A 167 -11.87 -3.76 27.58
C GLN A 167 -10.64 -4.11 28.43
N ASP A 168 -9.73 -4.94 27.89
CA ASP A 168 -8.52 -5.37 28.60
C ASP A 168 -7.37 -4.35 28.48
N LYS A 169 -7.55 -3.31 27.69
CA LYS A 169 -6.56 -2.23 27.49
C LYS A 169 -7.13 -0.90 27.99
N ARG A 170 -6.47 -0.31 29.00
CA ARG A 170 -6.68 1.10 29.34
C ARG A 170 -5.70 1.92 28.51
N LEU A 171 -6.23 2.72 27.59
CA LEU A 171 -5.44 3.64 26.79
C LEU A 171 -5.60 5.06 27.36
N LEU A 172 -4.51 5.65 27.82
CA LEU A 172 -4.43 7.08 28.14
C LEU A 172 -3.68 7.78 27.02
N VAL A 173 -4.36 8.59 26.25
CA VAL A 173 -3.74 9.41 25.19
C VAL A 173 -3.52 10.80 25.75
N VAL A 174 -2.25 11.20 25.88
CA VAL A 174 -1.84 12.56 26.26
C VAL A 174 -1.30 13.24 25.01
N VAL A 175 -1.98 14.29 24.56
CA VAL A 175 -1.55 15.07 23.41
C VAL A 175 -0.94 16.38 23.89
N LYS A 176 0.33 16.60 23.55
CA LYS A 176 1.03 17.86 23.83
C LYS A 176 1.26 18.62 22.54
N ALA A 177 0.70 19.81 22.44
CA ALA A 177 0.86 20.69 21.28
C ALA A 177 1.71 21.91 21.67
N LEU A 178 2.75 22.18 20.88
CA LEU A 178 3.51 23.42 20.98
C LEU A 178 2.76 24.52 20.22
N MET A 179 2.33 25.52 20.92
CA MET A 179 1.62 26.67 20.35
C MET A 179 2.59 27.66 19.69
N PRO A 180 2.13 28.51 18.74
CA PRO A 180 2.98 29.51 18.09
C PRO A 180 3.66 30.51 19.03
N ASP A 181 3.10 30.70 20.22
CA ASP A 181 3.65 31.56 21.28
C ASP A 181 4.71 30.87 22.15
N GLY A 182 5.07 29.61 21.82
CA GLY A 182 6.04 28.80 22.56
C GLY A 182 5.47 28.11 23.81
N THR A 183 4.19 28.25 24.09
CA THR A 183 3.55 27.51 25.21
C THR A 183 3.20 26.09 24.80
N VAL A 184 3.23 25.18 25.78
CA VAL A 184 2.79 23.78 25.59
C VAL A 184 1.38 23.64 26.16
N ARG A 185 0.47 23.19 25.31
CA ARG A 185 -0.90 22.83 25.73
C ARG A 185 -1.00 21.32 25.80
N GLU A 186 -1.51 20.83 26.92
CA GLU A 186 -1.78 19.41 27.19
C GLU A 186 -3.27 19.13 27.11
#